data_c373e0b42206a0540ae14727e6c05249
#
_entry.id   c373e0b42206a0540ae14727e6c05249
#
_cell.length_a   1.000
_cell.length_b   1.000
_cell.length_c   1.000
_cell.angle_alpha   90.00
_cell.angle_beta   90.00
_cell.angle_gamma   90.00
#
_symmetry.space_group_name_H-M   'P 1'
#
loop_
_entity.id
_entity.type
_entity.pdbx_description
1 polymer ?
#
loop_
_entity_poly.entity_id
_entity_poly.type
_entity_poly.pdbx_seq_one_letter_code
_entity_poly.pdbx_strand_id
1 'polypeptide(L)'
;ARHMQYHAAERIVERVLRNIRGEDKRNRGLIWHWQGSGKTLTMIFAASKLYRMKELENPTVFFIVDRRELEEQLYAELAALEIHQPERIESIAELKRTIASDDYRGKRGLFITLIQKFTDKLDDITAELREHGGETIMDRKNVIVFIDEAHRSQYGLLAAQMKDMLRSAFFFGFT
;
A
#
# COMPACT_ATOMS: atom_id res chain seq x y z
N ALA A 1 14.75 1.97 19.85
CA ALA A 1 13.53 2.24 19.12
C ALA A 1 13.75 2.19 17.61
N ARG A 2 14.64 3.02 17.07
CA ARG A 2 14.94 3.02 15.62
C ARG A 2 15.42 1.68 15.11
N HIS A 3 16.12 0.95 15.94
CA HIS A 3 16.65 -0.37 15.62
C HIS A 3 15.54 -1.37 15.31
N MET A 4 14.46 -1.35 16.10
CA MET A 4 13.32 -2.25 15.90
C MET A 4 12.53 -1.90 14.63
N GLN A 5 12.33 -0.63 14.35
CA GLN A 5 11.65 -0.18 13.14
C GLN A 5 12.46 -0.56 11.88
N TYR A 6 13.77 -0.43 11.96
CA TYR A 6 14.64 -0.81 10.86
C TYR A 6 14.52 -2.31 10.57
N HIS A 7 14.55 -3.15 11.61
CA HIS A 7 14.41 -4.60 11.44
C HIS A 7 13.05 -4.98 10.86
N ALA A 8 11.97 -4.35 11.31
CA ALA A 8 10.64 -4.61 10.76
C ALA A 8 10.57 -4.24 9.28
N ALA A 9 11.13 -3.09 8.92
CA ALA A 9 11.20 -2.65 7.52
C ALA A 9 12.01 -3.63 6.66
N GLU A 10 13.16 -4.11 7.18
CA GLU A 10 13.99 -5.08 6.48
C GLU A 10 13.23 -6.40 6.21
N ARG A 11 12.43 -6.86 7.18
CA ARG A 11 11.63 -8.07 7.01
C ARG A 11 10.56 -7.90 5.92
N ILE A 12 9.95 -6.73 5.86
CA ILE A 12 8.99 -6.41 4.82
C ILE A 12 9.68 -6.48 3.45
N VAL A 13 10.79 -5.80 3.32
CA VAL A 13 11.57 -5.75 2.08
C VAL A 13 12.02 -7.16 1.66
N GLU A 14 12.50 -7.94 2.60
CA GLU A 14 12.94 -9.31 2.33
C GLU A 14 11.78 -10.19 1.83
N ARG A 15 10.61 -10.06 2.45
CA ARG A 15 9.43 -10.83 2.00
C ARG A 15 9.05 -10.48 0.57
N VAL A 16 9.06 -9.20 0.24
CA VAL A 16 8.75 -8.76 -1.12
C VAL A 16 9.78 -9.31 -2.11
N LEU A 17 11.07 -9.17 -1.81
CA LEU A 17 12.14 -9.67 -2.67
C LEU A 17 12.05 -11.16 -2.91
N ARG A 18 11.86 -11.94 -1.86
CA ARG A 18 11.80 -13.40 -1.96
C ARG A 18 10.59 -13.84 -2.79
N ASN A 19 9.47 -13.16 -2.65
CA ASN A 19 8.30 -13.43 -3.46
C ASN A 19 8.56 -13.12 -4.95
N ILE A 20 9.12 -11.95 -5.23
CA ILE A 20 9.43 -11.53 -6.60
C ILE A 20 10.42 -12.49 -7.27
N ARG A 21 11.38 -13.02 -6.51
CA ARG A 21 12.36 -14.00 -7.00
C ARG A 21 11.81 -15.42 -7.12
N GLY A 22 10.56 -15.64 -6.71
CA GLY A 22 9.95 -16.97 -6.75
C GLY A 22 10.35 -17.89 -5.61
N GLU A 23 11.03 -17.39 -4.59
CA GLU A 23 11.52 -18.18 -3.45
C GLU A 23 10.46 -18.37 -2.37
N ASP A 24 9.45 -17.50 -2.32
CA ASP A 24 8.41 -17.53 -1.30
C ASP A 24 7.10 -17.04 -1.93
N LYS A 25 6.01 -17.75 -1.67
CA LYS A 25 4.69 -17.39 -2.22
C LYS A 25 3.93 -16.40 -1.33
N ARG A 26 4.41 -16.14 -0.12
CA ARG A 26 3.72 -15.26 0.82
C ARG A 26 3.77 -13.81 0.34
N ASN A 27 2.61 -13.15 0.37
CA ASN A 27 2.48 -11.75 0.00
C ASN A 27 1.71 -10.94 1.05
N ARG A 28 1.56 -11.49 2.25
CA ARG A 28 0.85 -10.85 3.36
C ARG A 28 1.76 -10.80 4.58
N GLY A 29 1.54 -9.81 5.43
CA GLY A 29 2.25 -9.71 6.68
C GLY A 29 1.47 -8.87 7.69
N LEU A 30 1.63 -9.18 8.98
CA LEU A 30 1.06 -8.39 10.06
C LEU A 30 2.21 -7.98 10.97
N ILE A 31 2.37 -6.70 11.18
CA ILE A 31 3.43 -6.14 12.00
C ILE A 31 2.83 -5.58 13.29
N TRP A 32 3.27 -6.15 14.41
CA TRP A 32 2.85 -5.71 15.73
C TRP A 32 3.78 -4.63 16.23
N HIS A 33 3.19 -3.54 16.73
CA HIS A 33 3.94 -2.46 17.33
C HIS A 33 3.36 -2.10 18.70
N TRP A 34 4.25 -1.73 19.60
CA TRP A 34 3.84 -1.10 20.84
C TRP A 34 3.28 0.27 20.51
N GLN A 35 2.29 0.70 21.26
CA GLN A 35 1.73 2.03 21.10
C GLN A 35 2.85 3.07 21.20
N GLY A 36 2.94 3.96 20.23
CA GLY A 36 3.99 4.98 20.17
C GLY A 36 5.35 4.49 19.70
N SER A 37 5.46 3.29 19.16
CA SER A 37 6.74 2.68 18.80
C SER A 37 7.21 2.93 17.37
N GLY A 38 6.65 3.93 16.69
CA GLY A 38 7.16 4.32 15.37
C GLY A 38 6.69 3.47 14.20
N LYS A 39 5.43 3.08 14.18
CA LYS A 39 4.83 2.40 13.01
C LYS A 39 5.08 3.19 11.73
N THR A 40 4.95 4.52 11.83
CA THR A 40 5.16 5.42 10.70
C THR A 40 6.58 5.30 10.15
N LEU A 41 7.58 5.26 11.01
CA LEU A 41 8.96 5.09 10.58
C LEU A 41 9.19 3.77 9.85
N THR A 42 8.57 2.69 10.34
CA THR A 42 8.67 1.38 9.69
C THR A 42 8.07 1.44 8.28
N MET A 43 6.90 2.05 8.14
CA MET A 43 6.26 2.22 6.83
C MET A 43 7.14 3.01 5.87
N ILE A 44 7.70 4.12 6.36
CA ILE A 44 8.53 5.02 5.55
C ILE A 44 9.82 4.33 5.12
N PHE A 45 10.51 3.65 6.04
CA PHE A 45 11.73 2.92 5.69
C PHE A 45 11.46 1.82 4.67
N ALA A 46 10.40 1.02 4.89
CA ALA A 46 10.04 -0.04 3.95
C ALA A 46 9.67 0.54 2.58
N ALA A 47 8.82 1.56 2.55
CA ALA A 47 8.40 2.18 1.30
C ALA A 47 9.58 2.79 0.55
N SER A 48 10.48 3.48 1.25
CA SER A 48 11.66 4.08 0.63
C SER A 48 12.52 3.02 -0.05
N LYS A 49 12.79 1.92 0.64
CA LYS A 49 13.58 0.83 0.07
C LYS A 49 12.89 0.16 -1.09
N LEU A 50 11.61 -0.16 -0.94
CA LEU A 50 10.84 -0.82 -1.98
C LEU A 50 10.71 0.04 -3.22
N TYR A 51 10.48 1.34 -3.04
CA TYR A 51 10.31 2.25 -4.17
C TYR A 51 11.57 2.37 -5.02
N ARG A 52 12.75 2.22 -4.43
CA ARG A 52 14.04 2.30 -5.11
C ARG A 52 14.53 0.98 -5.70
N MET A 53 13.83 -0.10 -5.42
CA MET A 53 14.24 -1.43 -5.88
C MET A 53 14.02 -1.61 -7.36
N LYS A 54 15.08 -2.00 -8.08
CA LYS A 54 14.99 -2.29 -9.52
C LYS A 54 14.02 -3.41 -9.82
N GLU A 55 13.99 -4.42 -8.97
CA GLU A 55 13.15 -5.61 -9.17
C GLU A 55 11.66 -5.26 -9.17
N LEU A 56 11.27 -4.15 -8.56
CA LEU A 56 9.88 -3.73 -8.52
C LEU A 56 9.46 -2.83 -9.69
N GLU A 57 10.40 -2.33 -10.46
CA GLU A 57 10.11 -1.60 -11.72
C GLU A 57 9.06 -0.50 -11.56
N ASN A 58 9.34 0.49 -10.72
CA ASN A 58 8.42 1.59 -10.41
C ASN A 58 7.11 1.10 -9.80
N PRO A 59 7.11 0.72 -8.53
CA PRO A 59 5.92 0.17 -7.89
C PRO A 59 4.84 1.22 -7.61
N THR A 60 3.65 0.73 -7.31
CA THR A 60 2.55 1.52 -6.76
C THR A 60 2.46 1.17 -5.28
N VAL A 61 2.52 2.16 -4.40
CA VAL A 61 2.45 1.96 -2.96
C VAL A 61 1.27 2.74 -2.40
N PHE A 62 0.38 2.05 -1.71
CA PHE A 62 -0.76 2.65 -1.03
C PHE A 62 -0.56 2.60 0.48
N PHE A 63 -0.81 3.73 1.14
CA PHE A 63 -0.86 3.82 2.59
C PHE A 63 -2.29 4.10 3.00
N ILE A 64 -2.90 3.21 3.74
CA ILE A 64 -4.28 3.35 4.20
C ILE A 64 -4.26 3.59 5.70
N VAL A 65 -4.69 4.77 6.12
CA VAL A 65 -4.62 5.23 7.51
C VAL A 65 -5.99 5.71 7.98
N ASP A 66 -6.21 5.74 9.30
CA ASP A 66 -7.49 6.17 9.85
C ASP A 66 -7.48 7.55 10.48
N ARG A 67 -6.32 8.19 10.61
CA ARG A 67 -6.20 9.50 11.24
C ARG A 67 -5.55 10.51 10.32
N ARG A 68 -6.11 11.69 10.30
CA ARG A 68 -5.56 12.79 9.50
C ARG A 68 -4.14 13.16 9.92
N GLU A 69 -3.84 13.11 11.21
CA GLU A 69 -2.51 13.43 11.72
C GLU A 69 -1.46 12.47 11.13
N LEU A 70 -1.79 11.20 11.03
CA LEU A 70 -0.89 10.22 10.42
C LEU A 70 -0.74 10.44 8.92
N GLU A 71 -1.85 10.75 8.25
CA GLU A 71 -1.82 11.10 6.82
C GLU A 71 -0.87 12.27 6.57
N GLU A 72 -1.00 13.35 7.36
CA GLU A 72 -0.16 14.52 7.22
C GLU A 72 1.30 14.21 7.52
N GLN A 73 1.56 13.43 8.55
CA GLN A 73 2.92 13.03 8.90
C GLN A 73 3.57 12.20 7.79
N LEU A 74 2.86 11.21 7.29
CA LEU A 74 3.35 10.38 6.17
C LEU A 74 3.65 11.23 4.95
N TYR A 75 2.72 12.13 4.60
CA TYR A 75 2.91 13.00 3.45
C TYR A 75 4.17 13.83 3.58
N ALA A 76 4.34 14.51 4.72
CA ALA A 76 5.48 15.37 4.95
C ALA A 76 6.80 14.61 4.93
N GLU A 77 6.85 13.47 5.59
CA GLU A 77 8.09 12.70 5.66
C GLU A 77 8.45 12.02 4.34
N LEU A 78 7.47 11.52 3.60
CA LEU A 78 7.71 10.95 2.28
C LEU A 78 8.16 12.03 1.28
N ALA A 79 7.53 13.20 1.32
CA ALA A 79 7.93 14.32 0.48
C ALA A 79 9.38 14.75 0.76
N ALA A 80 9.78 14.75 2.04
CA ALA A 80 11.13 15.14 2.45
C ALA A 80 12.20 14.17 1.95
N LEU A 81 11.86 12.92 1.68
CA LEU A 81 12.83 11.95 1.16
C LEU A 81 13.18 12.16 -0.32
N GLU A 82 12.41 12.96 -1.02
CA GLU A 82 12.65 13.29 -2.43
C GLU A 82 12.78 12.09 -3.38
N ILE A 83 12.18 10.95 -3.02
CA ILE A 83 12.17 9.77 -3.89
C ILE A 83 11.07 9.86 -4.94
N HIS A 84 9.91 10.37 -4.54
CA HIS A 84 8.75 10.61 -5.40
C HIS A 84 7.78 11.47 -4.62
N GLN A 85 7.12 12.42 -5.27
CA GLN A 85 6.13 13.25 -4.59
C GLN A 85 4.92 12.41 -4.22
N PRO A 86 4.60 12.26 -2.93
CA PRO A 86 3.40 11.49 -2.54
C PRO A 86 2.14 12.24 -2.95
N GLU A 87 1.09 11.49 -3.21
CA GLU A 87 -0.21 12.04 -3.57
C GLU A 87 -1.27 11.57 -2.58
N ARG A 88 -2.19 12.46 -2.22
CA ARG A 88 -3.34 12.11 -1.40
C ARG A 88 -4.48 11.67 -2.30
N ILE A 89 -5.13 10.58 -1.94
CA ILE A 89 -6.38 10.17 -2.58
C ILE A 89 -7.50 10.53 -1.62
N GLU A 90 -8.30 11.52 -1.98
CA GLU A 90 -9.30 12.10 -1.10
C GLU A 90 -10.74 11.73 -1.46
N SER A 91 -10.93 10.95 -2.51
CA SER A 91 -12.28 10.51 -2.92
C SER A 91 -12.20 9.20 -3.69
N ILE A 92 -13.34 8.53 -3.79
CA ILE A 92 -13.49 7.33 -4.63
C ILE A 92 -13.21 7.67 -6.10
N ALA A 93 -13.62 8.86 -6.55
CA ALA A 93 -13.35 9.28 -7.92
C ALA A 93 -11.84 9.40 -8.18
N GLU A 94 -11.07 9.92 -7.22
CA GLU A 94 -9.62 10.00 -7.36
C GLU A 94 -8.98 8.61 -7.35
N LEU A 95 -9.47 7.71 -6.50
CA LEU A 95 -9.00 6.34 -6.49
C LEU A 95 -9.25 5.69 -7.85
N LYS A 96 -10.45 5.86 -8.38
CA LYS A 96 -10.81 5.30 -9.67
C LYS A 96 -9.90 5.81 -10.78
N ARG A 97 -9.60 7.12 -10.78
CA ARG A 97 -8.67 7.69 -11.77
C ARG A 97 -7.27 7.11 -11.63
N THR A 98 -6.80 6.92 -10.40
CA THR A 98 -5.49 6.32 -10.13
C THR A 98 -5.42 4.89 -10.64
N ILE A 99 -6.45 4.10 -10.38
CA ILE A 99 -6.54 2.70 -10.82
C ILE A 99 -6.67 2.61 -12.35
N ALA A 100 -7.49 3.47 -12.95
CA ALA A 100 -7.74 3.43 -14.39
C ALA A 100 -6.61 4.04 -15.25
N SER A 101 -5.67 4.70 -14.63
CA SER A 101 -4.52 5.29 -15.31
C SER A 101 -3.71 4.20 -16.04
N ASP A 102 -3.11 4.56 -17.17
CA ASP A 102 -2.30 3.66 -17.99
C ASP A 102 -3.08 2.40 -18.38
N ASP A 103 -4.23 2.61 -18.99
CA ASP A 103 -5.10 1.54 -19.47
C ASP A 103 -5.40 0.51 -18.37
N TYR A 104 -5.79 0.99 -17.19
CA TYR A 104 -6.13 0.20 -16.00
C TYR A 104 -4.95 -0.57 -15.40
N ARG A 105 -3.71 -0.26 -15.78
CA ARG A 105 -2.54 -0.80 -15.09
C ARG A 105 -2.24 -0.09 -13.79
N GLY A 106 -2.83 1.08 -13.58
CA GLY A 106 -2.66 1.85 -12.35
C GLY A 106 -1.47 2.80 -12.40
N LYS A 107 -1.64 3.95 -11.76
CA LYS A 107 -0.57 4.94 -11.67
C LYS A 107 0.55 4.45 -10.77
N ARG A 108 1.79 4.71 -11.16
CA ARG A 108 2.96 4.43 -10.32
C ARG A 108 3.16 5.55 -9.32
N GLY A 109 3.64 5.25 -8.14
CA GLY A 109 3.93 6.27 -7.14
C GLY A 109 3.55 5.89 -5.72
N LEU A 110 3.50 6.90 -4.86
CA LEU A 110 3.16 6.76 -3.44
C LEU A 110 1.83 7.48 -3.20
N PHE A 111 0.85 6.75 -2.66
CA PHE A 111 -0.50 7.27 -2.46
C PHE A 111 -0.94 7.07 -1.02
N ILE A 112 -1.48 8.13 -0.42
CA ILE A 112 -1.94 8.11 0.97
C ILE A 112 -3.43 8.38 1.00
N THR A 113 -4.19 7.57 1.74
CA THR A 113 -5.63 7.77 1.86
C THR A 113 -6.13 7.51 3.27
N LEU A 114 -7.18 8.23 3.64
CA LEU A 114 -7.92 8.01 4.87
C LEU A 114 -9.00 6.95 4.63
N ILE A 115 -9.10 6.01 5.57
CA ILE A 115 -10.06 4.89 5.44
C ILE A 115 -11.50 5.38 5.27
N GLN A 116 -11.87 6.51 5.91
CA GLN A 116 -13.23 7.04 5.84
C GLN A 116 -13.65 7.47 4.43
N LYS A 117 -12.70 7.62 3.54
CA LYS A 117 -12.97 8.00 2.14
C LYS A 117 -13.41 6.82 1.28
N PHE A 118 -13.32 5.60 1.78
CA PHE A 118 -13.59 4.38 1.01
C PHE A 118 -14.69 3.56 1.64
N THR A 119 -15.92 3.94 1.50
CA THR A 119 -16.97 3.20 2.19
C THR A 119 -17.79 2.26 1.30
N ASP A 120 -18.12 2.61 0.07
CA ASP A 120 -19.16 1.84 -0.61
C ASP A 120 -18.96 1.45 -2.08
N LYS A 121 -17.84 1.84 -2.71
CA LYS A 121 -17.75 1.70 -4.18
C LYS A 121 -16.53 0.95 -4.73
N LEU A 122 -15.78 0.28 -3.87
CA LEU A 122 -14.63 -0.50 -4.33
C LEU A 122 -15.05 -1.68 -5.21
N ASP A 123 -16.22 -2.27 -4.93
CA ASP A 123 -16.73 -3.38 -5.72
C ASP A 123 -17.00 -2.97 -7.17
N ASP A 124 -17.46 -1.74 -7.38
CA ASP A 124 -17.69 -1.22 -8.73
C ASP A 124 -16.38 -1.10 -9.51
N ILE A 125 -15.35 -0.61 -8.86
CA ILE A 125 -14.01 -0.51 -9.46
C ILE A 125 -13.47 -1.90 -9.78
N THR A 126 -13.64 -2.83 -8.86
CA THR A 126 -13.21 -4.22 -9.04
C THR A 126 -13.91 -4.85 -10.24
N ALA A 127 -15.22 -4.62 -10.38
CA ALA A 127 -15.98 -5.12 -11.53
C ALA A 127 -15.45 -4.55 -12.85
N GLU A 128 -15.17 -3.25 -12.89
CA GLU A 128 -14.58 -2.64 -14.08
C GLU A 128 -13.24 -3.26 -14.45
N LEU A 129 -12.39 -3.54 -13.46
CA LEU A 129 -11.10 -4.18 -13.68
C LEU A 129 -11.26 -5.59 -14.26
N ARG A 130 -12.23 -6.35 -13.74
CA ARG A 130 -12.48 -7.71 -14.22
C ARG A 130 -13.00 -7.74 -15.66
N GLU A 131 -13.75 -6.73 -16.05
CA GLU A 131 -14.31 -6.62 -17.40
C GLU A 131 -13.30 -6.08 -18.42
N HIS A 132 -12.20 -5.51 -17.95
CA HIS A 132 -11.19 -4.94 -18.84
C HIS A 132 -10.44 -6.05 -19.59
N GLY A 133 -10.31 -5.86 -20.89
CA GLY A 133 -9.53 -6.80 -21.70
C GLY A 133 -8.04 -6.49 -21.63
N GLY A 134 -7.27 -7.40 -21.07
CA GLY A 134 -5.83 -7.25 -20.93
C GLY A 134 -5.39 -7.16 -19.48
N GLU A 135 -4.10 -6.96 -19.28
CA GLU A 135 -3.51 -6.87 -17.96
C GLU A 135 -3.93 -5.60 -17.24
N THR A 136 -4.28 -5.72 -15.97
CA THR A 136 -4.66 -4.59 -15.12
C THR A 136 -3.81 -4.58 -13.85
N ILE A 137 -4.04 -3.58 -13.01
CA ILE A 137 -3.41 -3.50 -11.68
C ILE A 137 -3.68 -4.75 -10.83
N MET A 138 -4.80 -5.46 -11.08
CA MET A 138 -5.11 -6.72 -10.40
C MET A 138 -4.02 -7.78 -10.58
N ASP A 139 -3.31 -7.72 -11.69
CA ASP A 139 -2.31 -8.72 -12.07
C ASP A 139 -0.89 -8.30 -11.71
N ARG A 140 -0.71 -7.08 -11.22
CA ARG A 140 0.61 -6.56 -10.90
C ARG A 140 1.07 -6.98 -9.52
N LYS A 141 2.22 -7.61 -9.43
CA LYS A 141 2.85 -7.94 -8.15
C LYS A 141 3.55 -6.75 -7.50
N ASN A 142 3.95 -5.77 -8.29
CA ASN A 142 4.66 -4.59 -7.79
C ASN A 142 3.71 -3.50 -7.28
N VAL A 143 2.71 -3.92 -6.55
CA VAL A 143 1.79 -3.07 -5.81
C VAL A 143 1.89 -3.46 -4.34
N ILE A 144 2.13 -2.48 -3.48
CA ILE A 144 2.30 -2.72 -2.04
C ILE A 144 1.28 -1.87 -1.28
N VAL A 145 0.56 -2.48 -0.37
CA VAL A 145 -0.44 -1.81 0.45
C VAL A 145 -0.05 -1.91 1.92
N PHE A 146 0.10 -0.77 2.57
CA PHE A 146 0.31 -0.68 4.02
C PHE A 146 -0.98 -0.21 4.66
N ILE A 147 -1.48 -0.96 5.64
CA ILE A 147 -2.72 -0.63 6.34
C ILE A 147 -2.42 -0.42 7.81
N ASP A 148 -2.66 0.80 8.31
CA ASP A 148 -2.51 1.11 9.73
C ASP A 148 -3.76 0.69 10.49
N GLU A 149 -3.60 0.28 11.74
CA GLU A 149 -4.69 -0.18 12.61
C GLU A 149 -5.48 -1.35 12.02
N ALA A 150 -4.78 -2.30 11.40
CA ALA A 150 -5.37 -3.42 10.66
C ALA A 150 -6.27 -4.32 11.51
N HIS A 151 -6.20 -4.21 12.83
CA HIS A 151 -7.00 -5.02 13.76
C HIS A 151 -8.44 -4.52 13.93
N ARG A 152 -8.76 -3.31 13.47
CA ARG A 152 -10.12 -2.76 13.63
C ARG A 152 -11.08 -3.41 12.65
N SER A 153 -12.32 -3.63 13.09
CA SER A 153 -13.34 -4.32 12.30
C SER A 153 -13.63 -3.64 10.95
N GLN A 154 -13.68 -2.32 10.94
CA GLN A 154 -13.90 -1.55 9.71
C GLN A 154 -12.79 -1.78 8.68
N TYR A 155 -11.57 -2.03 9.14
CA TYR A 155 -10.46 -2.37 8.27
C TYR A 155 -10.58 -3.77 7.70
N GLY A 156 -11.21 -4.69 8.43
CA GLY A 156 -11.44 -6.04 7.95
C GLY A 156 -12.20 -6.08 6.64
N LEU A 157 -13.28 -5.32 6.56
CA LEU A 157 -14.07 -5.23 5.33
C LEU A 157 -13.29 -4.53 4.22
N LEU A 158 -12.69 -3.38 4.51
CA LEU A 158 -11.89 -2.65 3.53
C LEU A 158 -10.71 -3.49 3.04
N ALA A 159 -10.02 -4.17 3.95
CA ALA A 159 -8.90 -5.02 3.58
C ALA A 159 -9.34 -6.13 2.64
N ALA A 160 -10.50 -6.74 2.90
CA ALA A 160 -11.04 -7.78 2.01
C ALA A 160 -11.36 -7.21 0.62
N GLN A 161 -11.98 -6.05 0.55
CA GLN A 161 -12.30 -5.39 -0.72
C GLN A 161 -11.03 -5.00 -1.50
N MET A 162 -10.04 -4.47 -0.80
CA MET A 162 -8.76 -4.11 -1.42
C MET A 162 -8.01 -5.34 -1.92
N LYS A 163 -8.03 -6.44 -1.16
CA LYS A 163 -7.39 -7.68 -1.58
C LYS A 163 -8.07 -8.30 -2.80
N ASP A 164 -9.36 -8.13 -2.93
CA ASP A 164 -10.10 -8.57 -4.11
C ASP A 164 -9.74 -7.72 -5.32
N MET A 165 -9.67 -6.40 -5.14
CA MET A 165 -9.33 -5.46 -6.20
C MET A 165 -7.86 -5.56 -6.61
N LEU A 166 -6.96 -5.79 -5.67
CA LEU A 166 -5.51 -5.84 -5.88
C LEU A 166 -4.98 -7.23 -5.52
N ARG A 167 -5.52 -8.26 -6.15
CA ARG A 167 -5.30 -9.66 -5.77
C ARG A 167 -3.84 -10.12 -5.82
N SER A 168 -3.03 -9.51 -6.67
CA SER A 168 -1.61 -9.89 -6.81
C SER A 168 -0.68 -9.03 -5.95
N ALA A 169 -1.21 -8.04 -5.24
CA ALA A 169 -0.43 -7.09 -4.46
C ALA A 169 0.08 -7.68 -3.14
N PHE A 170 1.07 -7.00 -2.58
CA PHE A 170 1.52 -7.25 -1.21
C PHE A 170 0.69 -6.43 -0.24
N PHE A 171 0.30 -7.04 0.88
CA PHE A 171 -0.45 -6.36 1.93
C PHE A 171 0.26 -6.52 3.26
N PHE A 172 0.58 -5.41 3.91
CA PHE A 172 1.20 -5.40 5.23
C PHE A 172 0.33 -4.59 6.19
N GLY A 173 -0.20 -5.26 7.19
CA GLY A 173 -1.01 -4.64 8.23
C GLY A 173 -0.15 -4.26 9.44
N PHE A 174 -0.43 -3.11 10.01
CA PHE A 174 0.23 -2.60 11.22
C PHE A 174 -0.79 -2.50 12.34
N THR A 175 -0.45 -2.98 13.51
CA THR A 175 -1.38 -3.00 14.64
C THR A 175 -0.68 -2.66 15.95
#